data_06ea9818996f64f01370f9e1d0c216c8
#
_entry.id   06ea9818996f64f01370f9e1d0c216c8
#
_cell.length_a   1.000
_cell.length_b   1.000
_cell.length_c   1.000
_cell.angle_alpha   90.00
_cell.angle_beta   90.00
_cell.angle_gamma   90.00
#
_symmetry.space_group_name_H-M   'P 1'
#
loop_
_entity.id
_entity.type
_entity.pdbx_description
1 polymer ?
#
loop_
_entity_poly.entity_id
_entity_poly.type
_entity_poly.pdbx_seq_one_letter_code
_entity_poly.pdbx_strand_id
1 'polypeptide(L)'
;YYLGARELGMGVARVGNGIPELQWDTIHRIHPTCGMVVPSFLIKLIEFAERNQIDHNTCSMKKCVCIGEALRNPDFTLNTLGQRISEKWPSLQLYSTYASTEMQSSFTECSEFHGGHLQPELIIVEFLDDKNLPVKAGEPGEVTITTLGVEGMPLLRFKTGDICYQYTEPCACGRN
;
A
#
# COMPACT_ATOMS: atom_id res chain seq x y z
N TYR A 1 1.89 10.43 3.35
CA TYR A 1 0.42 10.24 3.32
C TYR A 1 -0.31 11.35 4.08
N TYR A 2 0.02 11.63 5.35
CA TYR A 2 -0.69 12.65 6.15
C TYR A 2 -0.69 14.03 5.48
N LEU A 3 0.48 14.52 5.06
CA LEU A 3 0.60 15.81 4.38
C LEU A 3 -0.14 15.81 3.03
N GLY A 4 0.01 14.76 2.22
CA GLY A 4 -0.70 14.66 0.95
C GLY A 4 -2.22 14.60 1.10
N ALA A 5 -2.73 13.90 2.10
CA ALA A 5 -4.17 13.91 2.39
C ALA A 5 -4.68 15.30 2.77
N ARG A 6 -3.90 16.06 3.56
CA ARG A 6 -4.24 17.46 3.91
C ARG A 6 -4.23 18.37 2.69
N GLU A 7 -3.25 18.25 1.80
CA GLU A 7 -3.20 19.01 0.53
C GLU A 7 -4.42 18.74 -0.36
N LEU A 8 -4.97 17.52 -0.30
CA LEU A 8 -6.22 17.14 -0.96
C LEU A 8 -7.48 17.61 -0.21
N GLY A 9 -7.35 18.37 0.88
CA GLY A 9 -8.48 18.83 1.68
C GLY A 9 -9.17 17.74 2.51
N MET A 10 -8.53 16.60 2.73
CA MET A 10 -9.10 15.50 3.51
C MET A 10 -8.92 15.71 5.00
N GLY A 11 -9.95 15.37 5.78
CA GLY A 11 -9.81 15.20 7.23
C GLY A 11 -9.01 13.93 7.54
N VAL A 12 -8.03 14.01 8.46
CA VAL A 12 -7.18 12.88 8.81
C VAL A 12 -7.14 12.66 10.32
N ALA A 13 -7.60 11.50 10.77
CA ALA A 13 -7.41 11.04 12.15
C ALA A 13 -6.17 10.13 12.24
N ARG A 14 -5.24 10.48 13.12
CA ARG A 14 -4.02 9.71 13.38
C ARG A 14 -4.19 8.91 14.66
N VAL A 15 -4.59 7.65 14.55
CA VAL A 15 -4.94 6.79 15.70
C VAL A 15 -3.77 5.90 16.12
N GLY A 16 -2.76 5.74 15.26
CA GLY A 16 -1.63 4.83 15.50
C GLY A 16 -1.99 3.37 15.26
N ASN A 17 -1.07 2.48 15.61
CA ASN A 17 -1.21 1.03 15.42
C ASN A 17 -1.49 0.32 16.74
N GLY A 18 -2.12 -0.85 16.68
CA GLY A 18 -2.02 -1.88 17.70
C GLY A 18 -3.20 -1.99 18.67
N ILE A 19 -4.17 -1.07 18.70
CA ILE A 19 -5.34 -1.15 19.61
C ILE A 19 -6.63 -1.21 18.77
N PRO A 20 -7.16 -2.41 18.45
CA PRO A 20 -8.38 -2.56 17.66
C PRO A 20 -9.60 -1.82 18.23
N GLU A 21 -9.76 -1.80 19.54
CA GLU A 21 -10.84 -1.07 20.22
C GLU A 21 -10.81 0.42 19.88
N LEU A 22 -9.65 1.08 19.99
CA LEU A 22 -9.49 2.50 19.67
C LEU A 22 -9.78 2.78 18.18
N GLN A 23 -9.39 1.86 17.29
CA GLN A 23 -9.69 1.99 15.87
C GLN A 23 -11.20 1.95 15.62
N TRP A 24 -11.91 0.98 16.22
CA TRP A 24 -13.36 0.87 16.07
C TRP A 24 -14.12 2.02 16.72
N ASP A 25 -13.69 2.49 17.89
CA ASP A 25 -14.24 3.70 18.50
C ASP A 25 -14.10 4.90 17.55
N THR A 26 -12.93 5.07 16.95
CA THR A 26 -12.67 6.13 15.97
C THR A 26 -13.56 5.98 14.73
N ILE A 27 -13.66 4.77 14.14
CA ILE A 27 -14.49 4.50 12.97
C ILE A 27 -15.96 4.86 13.27
N HIS A 28 -16.46 4.52 14.45
CA HIS A 28 -17.83 4.81 14.83
C HIS A 28 -18.10 6.31 15.08
N ARG A 29 -17.10 7.04 15.58
CA ARG A 29 -17.28 8.48 15.92
C ARG A 29 -17.13 9.41 14.72
N ILE A 30 -16.14 9.17 13.86
CA ILE A 30 -15.81 10.11 12.79
C ILE A 30 -16.22 9.62 11.40
N HIS A 31 -16.69 8.39 11.28
CA HIS A 31 -17.18 7.79 10.03
C HIS A 31 -16.21 7.95 8.85
N PRO A 32 -14.93 7.51 8.96
CA PRO A 32 -13.97 7.65 7.87
C PRO A 32 -14.39 6.80 6.67
N THR A 33 -14.15 7.29 5.48
CA THR A 33 -14.45 6.56 4.23
C THR A 33 -13.27 5.72 3.75
N CYS A 34 -12.06 6.06 4.20
CA CYS A 34 -10.82 5.37 3.82
C CYS A 34 -9.94 5.17 5.06
N GLY A 35 -9.23 4.04 5.10
CA GLY A 35 -8.19 3.72 6.07
C GLY A 35 -6.82 3.55 5.42
N MET A 36 -5.76 3.64 6.23
CA MET A 36 -4.42 3.22 5.87
C MET A 36 -3.90 2.30 6.96
N VAL A 37 -3.62 1.05 6.62
CA VAL A 37 -3.42 -0.02 7.61
C VAL A 37 -2.45 -1.07 7.07
N VAL A 38 -1.72 -1.72 7.97
CA VAL A 38 -0.98 -2.95 7.66
C VAL A 38 -1.99 -4.10 7.49
N PRO A 39 -1.94 -4.91 6.42
CA PRO A 39 -2.91 -5.99 6.17
C PRO A 39 -3.15 -6.95 7.33
N SER A 40 -2.10 -7.40 8.00
CA SER A 40 -2.24 -8.28 9.17
C SER A 40 -3.00 -7.62 10.34
N PHE A 41 -2.96 -6.29 10.43
CA PHE A 41 -3.75 -5.57 11.43
C PHE A 41 -5.24 -5.48 11.06
N LEU A 42 -5.60 -5.49 9.77
CA LEU A 42 -7.00 -5.61 9.34
C LEU A 42 -7.62 -6.92 9.84
N ILE A 43 -6.87 -8.02 9.82
CA ILE A 43 -7.34 -9.28 10.42
C ILE A 43 -7.67 -9.10 11.90
N LYS A 44 -6.80 -8.41 12.65
CA LYS A 44 -7.06 -8.14 14.09
C LYS A 44 -8.29 -7.25 14.30
N LEU A 45 -8.53 -6.27 13.41
CA LEU A 45 -9.74 -5.45 13.44
C LEU A 45 -11.00 -6.28 13.18
N ILE A 46 -10.96 -7.17 12.19
CA ILE A 46 -12.06 -8.09 11.88
C ILE A 46 -12.34 -9.01 13.07
N GLU A 47 -11.32 -9.68 13.61
CA GLU A 47 -11.45 -10.58 14.75
C GLU A 47 -11.97 -9.88 16.01
N PHE A 48 -11.59 -8.62 16.23
CA PHE A 48 -12.14 -7.81 17.32
C PHE A 48 -13.62 -7.50 17.05
N ALA A 49 -13.98 -7.11 15.84
CA ALA A 49 -15.36 -6.82 15.45
C ALA A 49 -16.26 -8.05 15.64
N GLU A 50 -15.83 -9.21 15.14
CA GLU A 50 -16.54 -10.49 15.28
C GLU A 50 -16.79 -10.83 16.78
N ARG A 51 -15.78 -10.71 17.63
CA ARG A 51 -15.89 -10.98 19.07
C ARG A 51 -16.80 -10.00 19.81
N ASN A 52 -16.89 -8.76 19.36
CA ASN A 52 -17.68 -7.71 19.99
C ASN A 52 -19.01 -7.44 19.26
N GLN A 53 -19.40 -8.32 18.31
CA GLN A 53 -20.66 -8.21 17.55
C GLN A 53 -20.79 -6.89 16.77
N ILE A 54 -19.67 -6.33 16.31
CA ILE A 54 -19.63 -5.15 15.46
C ILE A 54 -19.78 -5.62 14.01
N ASP A 55 -20.81 -5.12 13.32
CA ASP A 55 -20.98 -5.37 11.88
C ASP A 55 -20.04 -4.44 11.09
N HIS A 56 -18.83 -4.94 10.81
CA HIS A 56 -17.82 -4.21 10.06
C HIS A 56 -18.20 -3.99 8.58
N ASN A 57 -19.11 -4.79 8.01
CA ASN A 57 -19.53 -4.63 6.61
C ASN A 57 -20.42 -3.40 6.39
N THR A 58 -21.12 -2.93 7.42
CA THR A 58 -21.98 -1.75 7.35
C THR A 58 -21.28 -0.45 7.74
N CYS A 59 -20.04 -0.50 8.23
CA CYS A 59 -19.30 0.70 8.63
C CYS A 59 -19.00 1.63 7.44
N SER A 60 -18.63 2.87 7.74
CA SER A 60 -18.35 3.92 6.76
C SER A 60 -17.10 3.68 5.91
N MET A 61 -16.12 2.92 6.43
CA MET A 61 -14.85 2.65 5.76
C MET A 61 -15.05 1.67 4.60
N LYS A 62 -14.87 2.16 3.37
CA LYS A 62 -15.07 1.39 2.13
C LYS A 62 -13.79 1.15 1.35
N LYS A 63 -12.72 1.87 1.66
CA LYS A 63 -11.42 1.75 1.00
C LYS A 63 -10.31 1.65 2.03
N CYS A 64 -9.30 0.86 1.73
CA CYS A 64 -8.11 0.74 2.58
C CYS A 64 -6.85 0.69 1.74
N VAL A 65 -5.93 1.61 2.00
CA VAL A 65 -4.57 1.55 1.48
C VAL A 65 -3.76 0.68 2.43
N CYS A 66 -3.23 -0.40 1.91
CA CYS A 66 -2.51 -1.43 2.65
C CYS A 66 -1.00 -1.27 2.45
N ILE A 67 -0.27 -1.06 3.53
CA ILE A 67 1.17 -0.78 3.54
C ILE A 67 1.93 -1.80 4.37
N GLY A 68 3.19 -2.08 3.99
CA GLY A 68 4.13 -2.88 4.78
C GLY A 68 4.05 -4.39 4.58
N GLU A 69 3.02 -4.89 3.93
CA GLU A 69 2.86 -6.31 3.59
C GLU A 69 2.23 -6.45 2.21
N ALA A 70 2.67 -7.44 1.43
CA ALA A 70 2.10 -7.71 0.12
C ALA A 70 0.65 -8.19 0.22
N LEU A 71 -0.22 -7.69 -0.64
CA LEU A 71 -1.61 -8.13 -0.80
C LEU A 71 -1.83 -9.02 -2.02
N ARG A 72 -0.92 -8.95 -3.01
CA ARG A 72 -1.10 -9.60 -4.30
C ARG A 72 0.05 -10.51 -4.66
N ASN A 73 -0.27 -11.49 -5.48
CA ASN A 73 0.66 -12.33 -6.22
C ASN A 73 1.21 -11.58 -7.45
N PRO A 74 2.25 -12.09 -8.11
CA PRO A 74 2.79 -11.49 -9.33
C PRO A 74 1.77 -11.37 -10.50
N ASP A 75 0.74 -12.21 -10.51
CA ASP A 75 -0.36 -12.16 -11.48
C ASP A 75 -1.49 -11.19 -11.10
N PHE A 76 -1.25 -10.33 -10.12
CA PHE A 76 -2.18 -9.34 -9.56
C PHE A 76 -3.37 -9.91 -8.78
N THR A 77 -3.56 -11.22 -8.71
CA THR A 77 -4.57 -11.83 -7.83
C THR A 77 -4.25 -11.56 -6.36
N LEU A 78 -5.27 -11.50 -5.51
CA LEU A 78 -5.04 -11.41 -4.07
C LEU A 78 -4.30 -12.65 -3.58
N ASN A 79 -3.26 -12.44 -2.78
CA ASN A 79 -2.59 -13.53 -2.07
C ASN A 79 -3.46 -14.04 -0.91
N THR A 80 -3.01 -15.07 -0.20
CA THR A 80 -3.76 -15.69 0.91
C THR A 80 -4.23 -14.67 1.96
N LEU A 81 -3.41 -13.68 2.30
CA LEU A 81 -3.77 -12.65 3.28
C LEU A 81 -4.84 -11.71 2.72
N GLY A 82 -4.66 -11.23 1.49
CA GLY A 82 -5.63 -10.38 0.80
C GLY A 82 -6.98 -11.07 0.59
N GLN A 83 -6.97 -12.34 0.20
CA GLN A 83 -8.19 -13.17 0.06
C GLN A 83 -8.93 -13.29 1.40
N ARG A 84 -8.22 -13.66 2.47
CA ARG A 84 -8.82 -13.78 3.81
C ARG A 84 -9.48 -12.48 4.28
N ILE A 85 -8.87 -11.33 4.02
CA ILE A 85 -9.46 -10.02 4.36
C ILE A 85 -10.69 -9.77 3.51
N SER A 86 -10.60 -9.98 2.19
CA SER A 86 -11.70 -9.73 1.26
C SER A 86 -12.92 -10.63 1.50
N GLU A 87 -12.69 -11.87 1.89
CA GLU A 87 -13.76 -12.81 2.26
C GLU A 87 -14.50 -12.38 3.53
N LYS A 88 -13.74 -11.93 4.54
CA LYS A 88 -14.32 -11.51 5.83
C LYS A 88 -14.91 -10.11 5.80
N TRP A 89 -14.36 -9.22 4.99
CA TRP A 89 -14.82 -7.84 4.86
C TRP A 89 -15.05 -7.45 3.38
N PRO A 90 -16.06 -8.07 2.72
CA PRO A 90 -16.31 -7.90 1.28
C PRO A 90 -16.70 -6.47 0.88
N SER A 91 -17.18 -5.65 1.80
CA SER A 91 -17.48 -4.24 1.53
C SER A 91 -16.25 -3.33 1.53
N LEU A 92 -15.05 -3.84 1.91
CA LEU A 92 -13.80 -3.07 1.97
C LEU A 92 -12.96 -3.32 0.72
N GLN A 93 -12.73 -2.29 -0.07
CA GLN A 93 -11.83 -2.35 -1.23
C GLN A 93 -10.38 -2.12 -0.80
N LEU A 94 -9.50 -3.07 -1.15
CA LEU A 94 -8.10 -3.08 -0.74
C LEU A 94 -7.21 -2.54 -1.86
N TYR A 95 -6.32 -1.60 -1.53
CA TYR A 95 -5.31 -1.04 -2.42
C TYR A 95 -3.92 -1.34 -1.85
N SER A 96 -3.08 -2.01 -2.62
CA SER A 96 -1.70 -2.27 -2.22
C SER A 96 -0.84 -1.03 -2.40
N THR A 97 0.13 -0.82 -1.51
CA THR A 97 1.17 0.19 -1.71
C THR A 97 2.51 -0.35 -1.23
N TYR A 98 3.54 -0.14 -2.06
CA TYR A 98 4.93 -0.34 -1.69
C TYR A 98 5.55 1.01 -1.34
N ALA A 99 6.14 1.11 -0.16
CA ALA A 99 6.78 2.32 0.31
C ALA A 99 7.86 2.00 1.34
N SER A 100 8.93 2.75 1.35
CA SER A 100 9.91 2.78 2.43
C SER A 100 10.21 4.21 2.85
N THR A 101 10.71 4.39 4.06
CA THR A 101 11.13 5.71 4.57
C THR A 101 12.29 6.25 3.75
N GLU A 102 13.20 5.37 3.34
CA GLU A 102 14.41 5.68 2.59
C GLU A 102 14.10 6.28 1.23
N MET A 103 13.13 5.72 0.50
CA MET A 103 12.77 6.21 -0.83
C MET A 103 11.92 7.49 -0.81
N GLN A 104 11.38 7.88 0.33
CA GLN A 104 10.51 9.06 0.51
C GLN A 104 9.34 9.16 -0.49
N SER A 105 9.01 8.05 -1.10
CA SER A 105 7.97 7.89 -2.11
C SER A 105 7.16 6.62 -1.86
N SER A 106 6.11 6.43 -2.63
CA SER A 106 5.30 5.22 -2.57
C SER A 106 4.73 4.88 -3.95
N PHE A 107 4.63 3.60 -4.22
CA PHE A 107 4.03 3.06 -5.44
C PHE A 107 2.70 2.41 -5.05
N THR A 108 1.64 3.17 -5.25
CA THR A 108 0.28 2.80 -4.81
C THR A 108 -0.57 2.39 -6.01
N GLU A 109 -1.35 1.33 -5.85
CA GLU A 109 -2.32 0.89 -6.85
C GLU A 109 -3.36 1.96 -7.19
N CYS A 110 -3.84 1.90 -8.41
CA CYS A 110 -5.06 2.58 -8.85
C CYS A 110 -6.27 1.62 -8.80
N SER A 111 -7.40 2.05 -9.39
CA SER A 111 -8.64 1.24 -9.46
C SER A 111 -8.54 -0.02 -10.33
N GLU A 112 -7.47 -0.16 -11.12
CA GLU A 112 -7.25 -1.34 -11.97
C GLU A 112 -6.60 -2.50 -11.20
N PHE A 113 -6.00 -2.23 -10.03
CA PHE A 113 -5.37 -3.22 -9.16
C PHE A 113 -4.22 -4.02 -9.80
N HIS A 114 -3.52 -3.42 -10.75
CA HIS A 114 -2.41 -4.02 -11.50
C HIS A 114 -1.04 -3.48 -11.05
N GLY A 115 -0.79 -3.49 -9.74
CA GLY A 115 0.46 -3.01 -9.16
C GLY A 115 0.50 -1.51 -8.92
N GLY A 116 1.56 -1.05 -8.27
CA GLY A 116 1.76 0.35 -7.90
C GLY A 116 2.42 1.17 -9.01
N HIS A 117 1.95 2.39 -9.20
CA HIS A 117 2.53 3.33 -10.16
C HIS A 117 3.80 3.98 -9.63
N LEU A 118 4.81 4.10 -10.47
CA LEU A 118 6.04 4.83 -10.19
C LEU A 118 5.79 6.35 -10.16
N GLN A 119 6.71 7.07 -9.51
CA GLN A 119 6.73 8.55 -9.46
C GLN A 119 8.05 9.04 -10.07
N PRO A 120 8.19 9.04 -11.41
CA PRO A 120 9.48 9.28 -12.07
C PRO A 120 10.06 10.67 -11.83
N GLU A 121 9.25 11.64 -11.44
CA GLU A 121 9.68 12.98 -11.05
C GLU A 121 10.33 13.05 -9.66
N LEU A 122 10.13 12.03 -8.82
CA LEU A 122 10.64 11.97 -7.45
C LEU A 122 11.75 10.93 -7.26
N ILE A 123 11.78 9.90 -8.10
CA ILE A 123 12.64 8.74 -7.87
C ILE A 123 12.92 7.98 -9.18
N ILE A 124 14.17 7.57 -9.36
CA ILE A 124 14.54 6.59 -10.39
C ILE A 124 14.53 5.22 -9.74
N VAL A 125 13.90 4.24 -10.40
CA VAL A 125 13.80 2.86 -9.93
C VAL A 125 14.41 1.93 -10.96
N GLU A 126 15.32 1.07 -10.49
CA GLU A 126 15.92 -0.02 -11.25
C GLU A 126 15.52 -1.35 -10.60
N PHE A 127 15.35 -2.39 -11.40
CA PHE A 127 15.12 -3.76 -10.94
C PHE A 127 16.32 -4.61 -11.39
N LEU A 128 17.14 -5.04 -10.43
CA LEU A 128 18.45 -5.62 -10.72
C LEU A 128 18.53 -7.09 -10.28
N ASP A 129 19.31 -7.88 -11.04
CA ASP A 129 19.70 -9.22 -10.66
C ASP A 129 20.85 -9.25 -9.63
N ASP A 130 21.33 -10.45 -9.30
CA ASP A 130 22.46 -10.69 -8.39
C ASP A 130 23.81 -10.15 -8.92
N LYS A 131 23.89 -9.87 -10.22
CA LYS A 131 25.06 -9.28 -10.89
C LYS A 131 24.94 -7.76 -11.07
N ASN A 132 23.91 -7.13 -10.52
CA ASN A 132 23.57 -5.72 -10.67
C ASN A 132 23.23 -5.32 -12.12
N LEU A 133 22.73 -6.25 -12.93
CA LEU A 133 22.22 -5.98 -14.27
C LEU A 133 20.70 -5.87 -14.26
N PRO A 134 20.11 -4.99 -15.09
CA PRO A 134 18.66 -4.86 -15.19
C PRO A 134 18.01 -6.18 -15.61
N VAL A 135 16.95 -6.57 -14.90
CA VAL A 135 16.10 -7.70 -15.27
C VAL A 135 15.11 -7.30 -16.35
N LYS A 136 14.56 -8.28 -17.06
CA LYS A 136 13.48 -8.03 -18.03
C LYS A 136 12.15 -7.77 -17.34
N ALA A 137 11.23 -7.11 -18.03
CA ALA A 137 9.86 -6.96 -17.56
C ALA A 137 9.24 -8.34 -17.27
N GLY A 138 8.55 -8.42 -16.10
CA GLY A 138 7.97 -9.67 -15.61
C GLY A 138 8.93 -10.61 -14.89
N GLU A 139 10.23 -10.31 -14.84
CA GLU A 139 11.20 -11.06 -14.02
C GLU A 139 11.39 -10.41 -12.63
N PRO A 140 11.67 -11.21 -11.61
CA PRO A 140 11.96 -10.69 -10.27
C PRO A 140 13.30 -9.96 -10.25
N GLY A 141 13.32 -8.77 -9.65
CA GLY A 141 14.54 -8.00 -9.47
C GLY A 141 14.56 -7.27 -8.14
N GLU A 142 15.76 -7.05 -7.59
CA GLU A 142 15.96 -6.23 -6.39
C GLU A 142 15.68 -4.77 -6.72
N VAL A 143 14.76 -4.17 -5.97
CA VAL A 143 14.42 -2.76 -6.11
C VAL A 143 15.63 -1.92 -5.70
N THR A 144 16.16 -1.16 -6.65
CA THR A 144 17.29 -0.26 -6.44
C THR A 144 16.84 1.14 -6.82
N ILE A 145 17.03 2.09 -5.93
CA ILE A 145 16.47 3.45 -6.06
C ILE A 145 17.53 4.55 -6.09
N THR A 146 17.22 5.62 -6.82
CA THR A 146 17.92 6.89 -6.73
C THR A 146 16.90 7.98 -6.44
N THR A 147 17.04 8.67 -5.31
CA THR A 147 16.11 9.75 -4.92
C THR A 147 16.46 11.04 -5.67
N LEU A 148 15.44 11.78 -6.11
CA LEU A 148 15.57 13.06 -6.80
C LEU A 148 15.13 14.20 -5.88
N GLY A 149 15.86 15.32 -5.88
CA GLY A 149 15.52 16.51 -5.09
C GLY A 149 15.68 16.36 -3.57
N VAL A 150 16.30 15.29 -3.09
CA VAL A 150 16.60 15.08 -1.67
C VAL A 150 17.97 15.62 -1.34
N GLU A 151 18.04 16.66 -0.50
CA GLU A 151 19.28 17.35 -0.16
C GLU A 151 19.98 16.78 1.08
N GLY A 152 19.21 16.41 2.11
CA GLY A 152 19.77 16.01 3.41
C GLY A 152 20.49 14.67 3.39
N MET A 153 19.92 13.67 2.70
CA MET A 153 20.53 12.35 2.51
C MET A 153 20.08 11.79 1.16
N PRO A 154 20.69 12.25 0.04
CA PRO A 154 20.38 11.70 -1.27
C PRO A 154 20.86 10.25 -1.38
N LEU A 155 20.03 9.38 -1.91
CA LEU A 155 20.36 7.99 -2.18
C LEU A 155 20.66 7.81 -3.65
N LEU A 156 21.83 7.22 -3.97
CA LEU A 156 22.24 6.89 -5.32
C LEU A 156 22.37 5.37 -5.46
N ARG A 157 21.52 4.77 -6.29
CA ARG A 157 21.47 3.31 -6.52
C ARG A 157 21.43 2.51 -5.21
N PHE A 158 20.58 2.94 -4.28
CA PHE A 158 20.40 2.29 -3.00
C PHE A 158 19.57 1.03 -3.18
N LYS A 159 20.12 -0.11 -2.78
CA LYS A 159 19.46 -1.40 -2.81
C LYS A 159 18.56 -1.55 -1.58
N THR A 160 17.26 -1.76 -1.81
CA THR A 160 16.28 -1.83 -0.71
C THR A 160 16.27 -3.19 -0.01
N GLY A 161 16.76 -4.24 -0.67
CA GLY A 161 16.64 -5.63 -0.22
C GLY A 161 15.29 -6.28 -0.58
N ASP A 162 14.36 -5.52 -1.18
CA ASP A 162 13.05 -6.02 -1.57
C ASP A 162 13.07 -6.50 -3.03
N ILE A 163 12.39 -7.62 -3.29
CA ILE A 163 12.25 -8.18 -4.64
C ILE A 163 10.87 -7.83 -5.17
N CYS A 164 10.84 -7.19 -6.34
CA CYS A 164 9.61 -6.82 -7.03
C CYS A 164 9.67 -7.23 -8.50
N TYR A 165 8.52 -7.08 -9.17
CA TYR A 165 8.36 -7.32 -10.61
C TYR A 165 8.03 -6.00 -11.29
N GLN A 166 8.72 -5.69 -12.39
CA GLN A 166 8.41 -4.55 -13.23
C GLN A 166 7.49 -4.97 -14.37
N TYR A 167 6.43 -4.21 -14.58
CA TYR A 167 5.55 -4.33 -15.74
C TYR A 167 5.61 -3.03 -16.53
N THR A 168 5.73 -3.13 -17.85
CA THR A 168 5.88 -1.99 -18.76
C THR A 168 4.62 -1.69 -19.57
N GLU A 169 3.61 -2.55 -19.45
CA GLU A 169 2.34 -2.35 -20.15
C GLU A 169 1.61 -1.12 -19.57
N PRO A 170 1.09 -0.23 -20.44
CA PRO A 170 0.33 0.92 -19.99
C PRO A 170 -0.88 0.51 -19.16
N CYS A 171 -1.06 1.15 -18.01
CA CYS A 171 -2.24 0.89 -17.19
C CYS A 171 -3.49 1.54 -17.81
N ALA A 172 -4.64 0.86 -17.74
CA ALA A 172 -5.91 1.38 -18.22
C ALA A 172 -6.33 2.70 -17.54
N CYS A 173 -5.79 3.00 -16.36
CA CYS A 173 -6.01 4.29 -15.67
C CYS A 173 -5.28 5.48 -16.34
N GLY A 174 -4.45 5.26 -17.36
CA GLY A 174 -3.69 6.29 -18.08
C GLY A 174 -2.38 6.73 -17.41
N ARG A 175 -1.98 6.11 -16.31
CA ARG A 175 -0.66 6.30 -15.66
C ARG A 175 0.28 5.14 -15.99
N ASN A 176 1.56 5.44 -16.05
CA ASN A 176 2.63 4.45 -16.25
C ASN A 176 3.23 4.01 -14.90
#